data_62cf0f72a8e66d5fe0127147980ef35f
#
_entry.id   62cf0f72a8e66d5fe0127147980ef35f
#
_cell.length_a   1.000
_cell.length_b   1.000
_cell.length_c   1.000
_cell.angle_alpha   90.00
_cell.angle_beta   90.00
_cell.angle_gamma   90.00
#
_symmetry.space_group_name_H-M   'P 1'
#
loop_
_entity.id
_entity.type
_entity.pdbx_description
1 polymer ?
#
loop_
_entity_poly.entity_id
_entity_poly.type
_entity_poly.pdbx_seq_one_letter_code
_entity_poly.pdbx_strand_id
1 'polypeptide(L)' 'MEVLKVYNNNVVLATDGYREVVLTGRGVGYQARRGDVVDG' A
#
# COMPACT_ATOMS: atom_id res chain seq x y z
N MET A 1 4.61 6.92 -0.04
CA MET A 1 3.77 6.32 -1.10
C MET A 1 2.33 6.38 -0.69
N GLU A 2 1.47 6.54 -1.65
CA GLU A 2 0.03 6.57 -1.41
C GLU A 2 -0.57 5.21 -1.73
N VAL A 3 -1.39 4.69 -0.82
CA VAL A 3 -2.07 3.41 -1.02
C VAL A 3 -3.19 3.58 -2.02
N LEU A 4 -3.15 2.78 -3.09
CA LEU A 4 -4.19 2.80 -4.13
C LEU A 4 -5.23 1.72 -3.88
N LYS A 5 -4.81 0.54 -3.41
CA LYS A 5 -5.71 -0.58 -3.22
C LYS A 5 -5.11 -1.52 -2.19
N VAL A 6 -5.94 -2.05 -1.33
CA VAL A 6 -5.54 -3.06 -0.35
C VAL A 6 -6.08 -4.41 -0.83
N TYR A 7 -5.18 -5.35 -1.11
CA TYR A 7 -5.58 -6.69 -1.55
C TYR A 7 -5.91 -7.58 -0.35
N ASN A 8 -5.06 -7.50 0.67
CA ASN A 8 -5.29 -8.23 1.93
C ASN A 8 -4.39 -7.62 2.99
N ASN A 9 -4.33 -8.24 4.17
CA ASN A 9 -3.57 -7.68 5.28
C ASN A 9 -2.06 -7.63 5.04
N ASN A 10 -1.58 -8.33 4.01
CA ASN A 10 -0.15 -8.45 3.75
C ASN A 10 0.27 -7.88 2.41
N VAL A 11 -0.67 -7.41 1.58
CA VAL A 11 -0.37 -6.97 0.22
C VAL A 11 -1.18 -5.72 -0.09
N VAL A 12 -0.50 -4.65 -0.47
CA VAL A 12 -1.16 -3.43 -0.92
C VAL A 12 -0.52 -2.93 -2.21
N LEU A 13 -1.33 -2.25 -3.02
CA LEU A 13 -0.84 -1.53 -4.19
C LEU A 13 -0.67 -0.07 -3.81
N ALA A 14 0.47 0.49 -4.10
CA ALA A 14 0.77 1.88 -3.77
C ALA A 14 1.49 2.55 -4.94
N THR A 15 1.54 3.86 -4.90
CA THR A 15 2.25 4.63 -5.93
C THR A 15 3.11 5.69 -5.28
N ASP A 16 4.25 5.98 -5.91
CA ASP A 16 5.11 7.08 -5.51
C ASP A 16 4.86 8.33 -6.36
N GLY A 17 3.84 8.31 -7.20
CA GLY A 17 3.53 9.39 -8.11
C GLY A 17 4.04 9.17 -9.52
N TYR A 18 4.95 8.24 -9.71
CA TYR A 18 5.53 7.93 -11.01
C TYR A 18 5.20 6.52 -11.46
N ARG A 19 5.09 5.61 -10.55
CA ARG A 19 4.77 4.22 -10.89
C ARG A 19 4.05 3.56 -9.72
N GLU A 20 3.40 2.46 -10.01
CA GLU A 20 2.71 1.67 -9.03
C GLU A 20 3.63 0.55 -8.57
N VAL A 21 3.60 0.27 -7.28
CA VAL A 21 4.38 -0.82 -6.70
C VAL A 21 3.50 -1.65 -5.79
N VAL A 22 3.80 -2.92 -5.72
CA VAL A 22 3.11 -3.84 -4.80
C VAL A 22 3.98 -3.97 -3.55
N LEU A 23 3.41 -3.58 -2.43
CA LEU A 23 4.09 -3.68 -1.14
C LEU A 23 3.62 -4.95 -0.45
N THR A 24 4.57 -5.75 0.00
CA THR A 24 4.26 -6.98 0.71
C THR A 24 4.98 -7.01 2.05
N GLY A 25 4.37 -7.65 3.03
CA GLY A 25 4.99 -7.74 4.34
C GLY A 25 3.93 -8.04 5.38
N ARG A 26 4.35 -8.56 6.53
CA ARG A 26 3.43 -8.93 7.58
C ARG A 26 2.66 -7.70 8.05
N GLY A 27 1.37 -7.74 7.89
CA GLY A 27 0.49 -6.69 8.38
C GLY A 27 0.56 -5.38 7.62
N VAL A 28 1.20 -5.34 6.46
CA VAL A 28 1.36 -4.10 5.71
C VAL A 28 0.00 -3.52 5.30
N GLY A 29 -0.99 -4.37 5.05
CA GLY A 29 -2.33 -3.93 4.69
C GLY A 29 -3.28 -3.79 5.86
N TYR A 30 -2.83 -4.15 7.06
CA TYR A 30 -3.67 -4.11 8.25
C TYR A 30 -3.91 -2.65 8.62
N GLN A 31 -4.95 -2.11 8.66
CA GLN A 31 -5.25 -0.70 8.91
C GLN A 31 -4.91 0.23 7.74
N ALA A 32 -4.38 -0.30 6.64
CA ALA A 32 -4.15 0.53 5.47
C ALA A 32 -5.47 0.76 4.75
N ARG A 33 -5.64 1.95 4.18
CA ARG A 33 -6.83 2.31 3.43
C ARG A 33 -6.42 3.01 2.16
N ARG A 34 -7.27 2.91 1.15
CA ARG A 34 -7.06 3.63 -0.08
C ARG A 34 -6.91 5.13 0.22
N GLY A 35 -5.86 5.72 -0.29
CA GLY A 35 -5.56 7.12 -0.03
C GLY A 35 -4.60 7.36 1.12
N ASP A 36 -4.30 6.33 1.93
CA ASP A 36 -3.34 6.47 3.01
C ASP A 36 -1.94 6.68 2.44
N VAL A 37 -1.12 7.39 3.18
CA VAL A 37 0.29 7.57 2.85
C VAL A 37 1.11 6.67 3.74
N VAL A 38 1.97 5.87 3.14
CA VAL A 38 2.89 5.00 3.89
C VAL A 38 4.31 5.47 3.66
N ASP A 39 5.11 5.38 4.71
CA ASP A 39 6.54 5.67 4.62
C ASP A 39 7.21 4.53 3.87
N GLY A 40 7.78 4.92 2.76
CA GLY A 40 8.37 3.92 1.88
C GLY A 40 9.85 3.70 2.07
#